data_30103a252002523f03f5dca59b1c51a1
#
_entry.id   30103a252002523f03f5dca59b1c51a1
#
_cell.length_a   1.000
_cell.length_b   1.000
_cell.length_c   1.000
_cell.angle_alpha   90.00
_cell.angle_beta   90.00
_cell.angle_gamma   90.00
#
_symmetry.space_group_name_H-M   'P 1'
#
loop_
_entity.id
_entity.type
_entity.pdbx_description
1 polymer ?
#
loop_
_entity_poly.entity_id
_entity_poly.type
_entity_poly.pdbx_seq_one_letter_code
_entity_poly.pdbx_strand_id
1 'polypeptide(L)'
;MGTCCSTPQNTNHKTSRNPKSRQNNQLMHADPNASQQIENNEINEREKILRRGITHELETLVNNFNEDINSYIFGQNKTLLLEACIVCPNPEIIDFIMEKGANVDCEEYQTGNTPIFLCAVDLKVDFVEKLLKYHPNLLHKNHSQQNIFDFLQFQLFDQRKSLNREMTRKEKEKYQQIESMLKNATEE
;
A
#
# COMPACT_ATOMS: atom_id res chain seq x y z
N MET A 1 -68.57 39.09 -39.94
CA MET A 1 -69.19 38.34 -41.04
C MET A 1 -68.45 36.98 -41.03
N GLY A 2 -69.00 36.02 -40.61
CA GLY A 2 -69.87 34.95 -41.07
C GLY A 2 -69.06 33.68 -40.87
N THR A 3 -69.40 32.90 -39.85
CA THR A 3 -70.23 31.63 -39.90
C THR A 3 -69.65 30.57 -40.78
N CYS A 4 -69.49 29.32 -40.44
CA CYS A 4 -70.27 28.24 -39.83
C CYS A 4 -69.43 26.99 -39.69
N CYS A 5 -69.61 26.34 -38.64
CA CYS A 5 -70.05 24.91 -38.39
C CYS A 5 -69.81 23.87 -39.49
N SER A 6 -69.19 22.76 -39.15
CA SER A 6 -69.84 21.46 -39.15
C SER A 6 -68.87 20.31 -38.75
N THR A 7 -69.11 19.61 -37.75
CA THR A 7 -68.80 18.17 -37.50
C THR A 7 -69.92 17.34 -38.24
N PRO A 8 -69.85 15.99 -38.32
CA PRO A 8 -68.94 14.93 -37.80
C PRO A 8 -68.61 13.87 -38.87
N GLN A 9 -67.77 12.91 -38.58
CA GLN A 9 -68.12 11.47 -38.62
C GLN A 9 -66.96 10.52 -38.27
N ASN A 10 -67.34 9.65 -37.40
CA ASN A 10 -66.74 8.47 -36.84
C ASN A 10 -66.42 7.41 -37.91
N THR A 11 -65.19 6.88 -37.99
CA THR A 11 -64.96 5.52 -38.51
C THR A 11 -63.87 4.81 -37.69
N ASN A 12 -64.27 3.77 -36.99
CA ASN A 12 -63.47 2.75 -36.36
C ASN A 12 -62.52 2.09 -37.38
N HIS A 13 -61.19 2.11 -37.09
CA HIS A 13 -60.27 1.09 -37.57
C HIS A 13 -59.43 0.54 -36.43
N LYS A 14 -59.73 -0.73 -36.13
CA LYS A 14 -58.89 -1.59 -35.32
C LYS A 14 -57.57 -1.84 -36.02
N THR A 15 -56.45 -1.44 -35.39
CA THR A 15 -55.14 -1.97 -35.78
C THR A 15 -54.40 -2.36 -34.52
N SER A 16 -54.04 -3.61 -34.54
CA SER A 16 -53.14 -4.44 -33.70
C SER A 16 -52.17 -3.68 -32.78
N ARG A 17 -52.26 -4.04 -31.54
CA ARG A 17 -51.28 -3.73 -30.47
C ARG A 17 -50.01 -4.52 -30.74
N ASN A 18 -48.92 -3.81 -31.10
CA ASN A 18 -47.58 -4.32 -31.08
C ASN A 18 -47.01 -4.00 -29.68
N PRO A 19 -46.56 -4.97 -28.88
CA PRO A 19 -45.94 -4.70 -27.59
C PRO A 19 -44.50 -4.22 -27.83
N LYS A 20 -44.30 -2.91 -27.83
CA LYS A 20 -42.97 -2.33 -27.81
C LYS A 20 -42.29 -2.77 -26.50
N SER A 21 -41.22 -3.51 -26.72
CA SER A 21 -40.16 -3.81 -25.75
C SER A 21 -39.89 -2.61 -24.85
N ARG A 22 -40.25 -2.75 -23.57
CA ARG A 22 -39.67 -1.96 -22.48
C ARG A 22 -38.20 -2.41 -22.35
N GLN A 23 -37.28 -1.72 -22.99
CA GLN A 23 -35.89 -1.72 -22.56
C GLN A 23 -35.86 -1.08 -21.17
N ASN A 24 -35.78 -1.93 -20.16
CA ASN A 24 -35.37 -1.54 -18.82
C ASN A 24 -33.91 -1.09 -18.91
N ASN A 25 -33.68 0.20 -19.11
CA ASN A 25 -32.45 0.87 -18.71
C ASN A 25 -32.46 0.94 -17.17
N GLN A 26 -32.24 -0.20 -16.51
CA GLN A 26 -31.70 -0.17 -15.17
C GLN A 26 -30.26 0.30 -15.32
N LEU A 27 -30.03 1.59 -15.16
CA LEU A 27 -28.78 2.12 -14.68
C LEU A 27 -28.52 1.39 -13.36
N MET A 28 -27.65 0.37 -13.42
CA MET A 28 -27.07 -0.19 -12.22
C MET A 28 -26.31 0.94 -11.55
N HIS A 29 -26.91 1.55 -10.57
CA HIS A 29 -26.16 2.31 -9.57
C HIS A 29 -25.28 1.29 -8.90
N ALA A 30 -24.00 1.24 -9.29
CA ALA A 30 -22.99 0.48 -8.57
C ALA A 30 -23.01 1.00 -7.13
N ASP A 31 -23.29 0.12 -6.20
CA ASP A 31 -23.30 0.43 -4.78
C ASP A 31 -21.86 0.89 -4.41
N PRO A 32 -21.65 2.14 -4.02
CA PRO A 32 -20.30 2.62 -3.67
C PRO A 32 -19.69 1.81 -2.54
N ASN A 33 -20.52 1.17 -1.72
CA ASN A 33 -20.10 0.29 -0.64
C ASN A 33 -19.55 -1.06 -1.14
N ALA A 34 -20.05 -1.56 -2.28
CA ALA A 34 -19.56 -2.82 -2.87
C ALA A 34 -18.14 -2.68 -3.41
N SER A 35 -17.81 -1.57 -4.08
CA SER A 35 -16.47 -1.29 -4.59
C SER A 35 -15.45 -1.19 -3.45
N GLN A 36 -15.81 -0.51 -2.36
CA GLN A 36 -14.95 -0.36 -1.17
C GLN A 36 -14.72 -1.68 -0.43
N GLN A 37 -15.72 -2.57 -0.41
CA GLN A 37 -15.59 -3.91 0.17
C GLN A 37 -14.66 -4.80 -0.66
N ILE A 38 -14.68 -4.71 -1.99
CA ILE A 38 -13.81 -5.48 -2.88
C ILE A 38 -12.35 -5.02 -2.66
N GLU A 39 -12.09 -3.73 -2.67
CA GLU A 39 -10.76 -3.15 -2.45
C GLU A 39 -10.18 -3.54 -1.08
N ASN A 40 -10.97 -3.46 -0.01
CA ASN A 40 -10.57 -3.89 1.32
C ASN A 40 -10.25 -5.40 1.38
N ASN A 41 -10.98 -6.23 0.66
CA ASN A 41 -10.72 -7.66 0.60
C ASN A 41 -9.41 -7.98 -0.13
N GLU A 42 -9.10 -7.29 -1.22
CA GLU A 42 -7.85 -7.45 -1.96
C GLU A 42 -6.64 -7.02 -1.11
N ILE A 43 -6.74 -5.89 -0.41
CA ILE A 43 -5.69 -5.44 0.51
C ILE A 43 -5.45 -6.48 1.61
N ASN A 44 -6.50 -7.03 2.20
CA ASN A 44 -6.39 -8.05 3.24
C ASN A 44 -5.72 -9.35 2.73
N GLU A 45 -6.03 -9.78 1.50
CA GLU A 45 -5.38 -10.97 0.90
C GLU A 45 -3.90 -10.70 0.60
N ARG A 46 -3.54 -9.54 0.08
CA ARG A 46 -2.15 -9.13 -0.14
C ARG A 46 -1.36 -9.14 1.17
N GLU A 47 -1.92 -8.58 2.23
CA GLU A 47 -1.30 -8.57 3.56
C GLU A 47 -1.10 -9.98 4.13
N LYS A 48 -2.06 -10.89 3.93
CA LYS A 48 -1.93 -12.30 4.33
C LYS A 48 -0.76 -12.99 3.59
N ILE A 49 -0.60 -12.75 2.30
CA ILE A 49 0.50 -13.29 1.51
C ILE A 49 1.84 -12.76 2.04
N LEU A 50 1.94 -11.44 2.28
CA LEU A 50 3.13 -10.82 2.85
C LEU A 50 3.48 -11.44 4.22
N ARG A 51 2.52 -11.61 5.11
CA ARG A 51 2.72 -12.18 6.44
C ARG A 51 3.16 -13.65 6.43
N ARG A 52 2.74 -14.43 5.42
CA ARG A 52 3.22 -15.81 5.25
C ARG A 52 4.67 -15.87 4.80
N GLY A 53 5.14 -14.94 4.01
CA GLY A 53 6.52 -14.84 3.57
C GLY A 53 6.99 -15.98 2.66
N ILE A 54 6.07 -16.69 1.98
CA ILE A 54 6.40 -17.81 1.08
C ILE A 54 6.90 -17.24 -0.25
N THR A 55 8.15 -17.51 -0.62
CA THR A 55 8.84 -16.90 -1.77
C THR A 55 8.02 -16.94 -3.06
N HIS A 56 7.45 -18.09 -3.43
CA HIS A 56 6.65 -18.21 -4.66
C HIS A 56 5.35 -17.38 -4.62
N GLU A 57 4.69 -17.30 -3.46
CA GLU A 57 3.50 -16.45 -3.29
C GLU A 57 3.86 -14.97 -3.37
N LEU A 58 5.01 -14.58 -2.79
CA LEU A 58 5.51 -13.21 -2.84
C LEU A 58 5.87 -12.77 -4.26
N GLU A 59 6.58 -13.61 -4.99
CA GLU A 59 6.90 -13.39 -6.40
C GLU A 59 5.63 -13.25 -7.24
N THR A 60 4.66 -14.13 -7.03
CA THR A 60 3.36 -14.09 -7.73
C THR A 60 2.58 -12.81 -7.38
N LEU A 61 2.58 -12.39 -6.11
CA LEU A 61 1.95 -11.15 -5.66
C LEU A 61 2.53 -9.95 -6.41
N VAL A 62 3.85 -9.83 -6.43
CA VAL A 62 4.54 -8.69 -7.05
C VAL A 62 4.39 -8.71 -8.58
N ASN A 63 4.42 -9.88 -9.22
CA ASN A 63 4.24 -10.02 -10.67
C ASN A 63 2.82 -9.67 -11.13
N ASN A 64 1.82 -9.97 -10.32
CA ASN A 64 0.40 -9.66 -10.61
C ASN A 64 -0.06 -8.31 -10.04
N PHE A 65 0.88 -7.50 -9.53
CA PHE A 65 0.55 -6.18 -9.02
C PHE A 65 0.27 -5.23 -10.19
N ASN A 66 -1.00 -4.85 -10.35
CA ASN A 66 -1.47 -4.08 -11.51
C ASN A 66 -1.49 -2.57 -11.29
N GLU A 67 -1.37 -2.13 -10.03
CA GLU A 67 -1.26 -0.71 -9.70
C GLU A 67 0.20 -0.24 -9.82
N ASP A 68 0.40 1.08 -9.75
CA ASP A 68 1.73 1.63 -9.57
C ASP A 68 2.34 1.10 -8.28
N ILE A 69 3.50 0.47 -8.37
CA ILE A 69 4.22 -0.15 -7.24
C ILE A 69 4.52 0.85 -6.12
N ASN A 70 4.53 2.15 -6.44
CA ASN A 70 4.76 3.25 -5.52
C ASN A 70 3.46 3.86 -4.96
N SER A 71 2.30 3.34 -5.32
CA SER A 71 1.01 3.83 -4.81
C SER A 71 0.84 3.52 -3.31
N TYR A 72 0.18 4.45 -2.62
CA TYR A 72 -0.21 4.28 -1.21
C TYR A 72 -1.52 3.52 -1.11
N ILE A 73 -1.46 2.20 -0.99
CA ILE A 73 -2.63 1.32 -0.99
C ILE A 73 -2.92 0.69 0.38
N PHE A 74 -1.90 0.44 1.19
CA PHE A 74 -2.07 -0.17 2.51
C PHE A 74 -2.46 0.89 3.55
N GLY A 75 -3.75 0.92 3.91
CA GLY A 75 -4.29 1.92 4.84
C GLY A 75 -4.13 3.37 4.36
N GLN A 76 -3.97 3.58 3.04
CA GLN A 76 -3.74 4.88 2.38
C GLN A 76 -2.47 5.63 2.80
N ASN A 77 -1.54 5.01 3.50
CA ASN A 77 -0.30 5.64 3.99
C ASN A 77 0.96 4.83 3.76
N LYS A 78 0.86 3.64 3.15
CA LYS A 78 2.00 2.79 2.88
C LYS A 78 1.98 2.24 1.47
N THR A 79 3.15 2.20 0.87
CA THR A 79 3.40 1.48 -0.38
C THR A 79 3.57 -0.02 -0.09
N LEU A 80 3.62 -0.85 -1.15
CA LEU A 80 3.91 -2.27 -1.00
C LEU A 80 5.25 -2.51 -0.30
N LEU A 81 6.28 -1.71 -0.61
CA LEU A 81 7.61 -1.81 0.01
C LEU A 81 7.56 -1.52 1.52
N LEU A 82 6.88 -0.44 1.93
CA LEU A 82 6.72 -0.11 3.35
C LEU A 82 5.98 -1.21 4.12
N GLU A 83 4.88 -1.72 3.56
CA GLU A 83 4.12 -2.79 4.21
C GLU A 83 4.93 -4.08 4.29
N ALA A 84 5.66 -4.45 3.23
CA ALA A 84 6.56 -5.61 3.25
C ALA A 84 7.64 -5.47 4.35
N CYS A 85 8.23 -4.30 4.51
CA CYS A 85 9.20 -4.04 5.58
C CYS A 85 8.61 -4.24 6.99
N ILE A 86 7.33 -3.97 7.17
CA ILE A 86 6.66 -4.11 8.48
C ILE A 86 6.28 -5.58 8.75
N VAL A 87 5.54 -6.21 7.82
CA VAL A 87 4.85 -7.46 8.12
C VAL A 87 5.51 -8.70 7.56
N CYS A 88 6.33 -8.60 6.50
CA CYS A 88 6.90 -9.76 5.85
C CYS A 88 8.09 -10.32 6.65
N PRO A 89 8.15 -11.66 6.87
CA PRO A 89 9.30 -12.30 7.50
C PRO A 89 10.43 -12.65 6.52
N ASN A 90 10.18 -12.59 5.20
CA ASN A 90 11.11 -13.01 4.17
C ASN A 90 11.76 -11.79 3.47
N PRO A 91 13.08 -11.54 3.62
CA PRO A 91 13.74 -10.38 3.03
C PRO A 91 13.84 -10.42 1.50
N GLU A 92 13.65 -11.57 0.84
CA GLU A 92 13.69 -11.68 -0.63
C GLU A 92 12.60 -10.85 -1.32
N ILE A 93 11.52 -10.52 -0.61
CA ILE A 93 10.46 -9.64 -1.12
C ILE A 93 11.01 -8.27 -1.57
N ILE A 94 12.07 -7.79 -0.93
CA ILE A 94 12.69 -6.51 -1.30
C ILE A 94 13.19 -6.56 -2.75
N ASP A 95 13.91 -7.62 -3.13
CA ASP A 95 14.44 -7.76 -4.48
C ASP A 95 13.30 -7.78 -5.51
N PHE A 96 12.24 -8.55 -5.28
CA PHE A 96 11.09 -8.62 -6.19
C PHE A 96 10.40 -7.26 -6.38
N ILE A 97 10.21 -6.51 -5.28
CA ILE A 97 9.56 -5.19 -5.32
C ILE A 97 10.49 -4.17 -6.02
N MET A 98 11.79 -4.20 -5.75
CA MET A 98 12.76 -3.31 -6.35
C MET A 98 12.93 -3.56 -7.86
N GLU A 99 12.87 -4.81 -8.32
CA GLU A 99 12.87 -5.18 -9.74
C GLU A 99 11.67 -4.60 -10.52
N LYS A 100 10.58 -4.29 -9.82
CA LYS A 100 9.40 -3.61 -10.39
C LYS A 100 9.50 -2.07 -10.37
N GLY A 101 10.63 -1.52 -9.95
CA GLY A 101 10.88 -0.09 -9.95
C GLY A 101 10.31 0.64 -8.73
N ALA A 102 10.23 -0.03 -7.60
CA ALA A 102 9.85 0.64 -6.35
C ALA A 102 10.89 1.69 -5.94
N ASN A 103 10.40 2.76 -5.33
CA ASN A 103 11.26 3.79 -4.75
C ASN A 103 11.75 3.31 -3.36
N VAL A 104 13.06 3.07 -3.23
CA VAL A 104 13.68 2.64 -1.96
C VAL A 104 13.52 3.68 -0.85
N ASP A 105 13.38 4.96 -1.22
CA ASP A 105 13.21 6.10 -0.32
C ASP A 105 11.75 6.56 -0.21
N CYS A 106 10.78 5.68 -0.53
CA CYS A 106 9.37 6.00 -0.31
C CYS A 106 9.12 6.27 1.17
N GLU A 107 8.27 7.26 1.46
CA GLU A 107 8.01 7.70 2.83
C GLU A 107 6.65 7.18 3.32
N GLU A 108 6.59 6.77 4.57
CA GLU A 108 5.32 6.57 5.24
C GLU A 108 4.62 7.93 5.42
N TYR A 109 3.40 8.05 4.95
CA TYR A 109 2.68 9.33 4.88
C TYR A 109 2.61 10.10 6.21
N GLN A 110 2.44 9.38 7.33
CA GLN A 110 2.24 10.02 8.64
C GLN A 110 3.54 10.45 9.31
N THR A 111 4.59 9.67 9.15
CA THR A 111 5.85 9.84 9.91
C THR A 111 7.01 10.34 9.06
N GLY A 112 6.94 10.17 7.74
CA GLY A 112 8.05 10.40 6.84
C GLY A 112 9.19 9.39 7.01
N ASN A 113 8.95 8.25 7.67
CA ASN A 113 9.95 7.20 7.78
C ASN A 113 10.06 6.42 6.47
N THR A 114 11.29 6.18 6.02
CA THR A 114 11.57 5.36 4.85
C THR A 114 11.67 3.87 5.21
N PRO A 115 11.65 2.93 4.24
CA PRO A 115 11.77 1.51 4.50
C PRO A 115 12.94 1.12 5.43
N ILE A 116 14.10 1.77 5.24
CA ILE A 116 15.28 1.46 6.06
C ILE A 116 15.10 1.87 7.53
N PHE A 117 14.36 2.96 7.83
CA PHE A 117 14.01 3.34 9.20
C PHE A 117 13.17 2.26 9.88
N LEU A 118 12.14 1.75 9.18
CA LEU A 118 11.24 0.73 9.70
C LEU A 118 11.98 -0.58 9.98
N CYS A 119 12.80 -1.04 9.02
CA CYS A 119 13.55 -2.28 9.18
C CYS A 119 14.63 -2.18 10.27
N ALA A 120 15.28 -1.03 10.39
CA ALA A 120 16.34 -0.84 11.38
C ALA A 120 15.80 -0.80 12.81
N VAL A 121 14.68 -0.13 13.07
CA VAL A 121 14.07 -0.07 14.41
C VAL A 121 13.50 -1.42 14.85
N ASP A 122 13.01 -2.22 13.91
CA ASP A 122 12.53 -3.58 14.16
C ASP A 122 13.67 -4.61 14.25
N LEU A 123 14.92 -4.16 14.12
CA LEU A 123 16.13 -5.00 14.16
C LEU A 123 16.10 -6.15 13.13
N LYS A 124 15.55 -5.87 11.94
CA LYS A 124 15.47 -6.76 10.78
C LYS A 124 16.77 -6.68 9.96
N VAL A 125 17.84 -7.27 10.46
CA VAL A 125 19.20 -7.19 9.88
C VAL A 125 19.21 -7.54 8.41
N ASP A 126 18.60 -8.67 8.02
CA ASP A 126 18.60 -9.17 6.64
C ASP A 126 17.87 -8.21 5.68
N PHE A 127 16.81 -7.54 6.15
CA PHE A 127 16.10 -6.50 5.39
C PHE A 127 16.95 -5.25 5.20
N VAL A 128 17.64 -4.81 6.25
CA VAL A 128 18.57 -3.66 6.17
C VAL A 128 19.68 -3.95 5.17
N GLU A 129 20.29 -5.15 5.24
CA GLU A 129 21.31 -5.57 4.28
C GLU A 129 20.80 -5.55 2.83
N LYS A 130 19.60 -6.05 2.58
CA LYS A 130 18.96 -6.03 1.27
C LYS A 130 18.71 -4.60 0.78
N LEU A 131 18.11 -3.74 1.63
CA LEU A 131 17.80 -2.35 1.27
C LEU A 131 19.06 -1.55 0.93
N LEU A 132 20.17 -1.75 1.67
CA LEU A 132 21.44 -1.06 1.41
C LEU A 132 22.00 -1.33 0.01
N LYS A 133 21.72 -2.48 -0.61
CA LYS A 133 22.12 -2.77 -2.00
C LYS A 133 21.49 -1.83 -3.03
N TYR A 134 20.40 -1.17 -2.66
CA TYR A 134 19.68 -0.23 -3.52
C TYR A 134 19.99 1.23 -3.19
N HIS A 135 21.06 1.49 -2.42
CA HIS A 135 21.59 2.82 -2.07
C HIS A 135 20.54 3.80 -1.54
N PRO A 136 19.83 3.44 -0.43
CA PRO A 136 18.85 4.35 0.17
C PRO A 136 19.51 5.62 0.70
N ASN A 137 18.76 6.73 0.73
CA ASN A 137 19.23 8.00 1.26
C ASN A 137 19.32 7.97 2.80
N LEU A 138 20.48 7.66 3.35
CA LEU A 138 20.73 7.61 4.80
C LEU A 138 20.74 8.98 5.48
N LEU A 139 20.82 10.08 4.69
CA LEU A 139 20.73 11.46 5.19
C LEU A 139 19.29 11.97 5.25
N HIS A 140 18.32 11.16 4.78
CA HIS A 140 16.92 11.51 4.86
C HIS A 140 16.50 11.83 6.30
N LYS A 141 15.62 12.83 6.45
CA LYS A 141 15.03 13.19 7.75
C LYS A 141 13.54 12.99 7.72
N ASN A 142 13.03 12.22 8.67
CA ASN A 142 11.60 12.00 8.85
C ASN A 142 10.87 13.30 9.28
N HIS A 143 9.56 13.27 9.43
CA HIS A 143 8.76 14.46 9.84
C HIS A 143 9.15 15.02 11.22
N SER A 144 9.79 14.23 12.07
CA SER A 144 10.36 14.68 13.35
C SER A 144 11.78 15.25 13.21
N GLN A 145 12.27 15.47 11.97
CA GLN A 145 13.62 15.98 11.66
C GLN A 145 14.75 15.06 12.15
N GLN A 146 14.48 13.77 12.35
CA GLN A 146 15.45 12.76 12.75
C GLN A 146 16.00 12.05 11.51
N ASN A 147 17.32 11.92 11.41
CA ASN A 147 17.94 10.97 10.49
C ASN A 147 17.88 9.54 11.06
N ILE A 148 18.38 8.55 10.30
CA ILE A 148 18.30 7.14 10.71
C ILE A 148 19.04 6.88 12.05
N PHE A 149 20.14 7.54 12.33
CA PHE A 149 20.92 7.34 13.56
C PHE A 149 20.22 7.98 14.75
N ASP A 150 19.71 9.22 14.63
CA ASP A 150 18.89 9.89 15.64
C ASP A 150 17.63 9.07 15.99
N PHE A 151 16.97 8.55 14.94
CA PHE A 151 15.76 7.75 15.07
C PHE A 151 16.03 6.44 15.84
N LEU A 152 17.09 5.71 15.46
CA LEU A 152 17.48 4.48 16.15
C LEU A 152 17.86 4.75 17.61
N GLN A 153 18.63 5.79 17.88
CA GLN A 153 18.99 6.19 19.22
C GLN A 153 17.74 6.45 20.06
N PHE A 154 16.81 7.26 19.54
CA PHE A 154 15.57 7.60 20.23
C PHE A 154 14.69 6.36 20.49
N GLN A 155 14.41 5.56 19.46
CA GLN A 155 13.47 4.44 19.55
C GLN A 155 14.02 3.28 20.42
N LEU A 156 15.30 2.99 20.28
CA LEU A 156 15.88 1.80 20.94
C LEU A 156 16.43 2.08 22.34
N PHE A 157 16.83 3.32 22.64
CA PHE A 157 17.41 3.66 23.94
C PHE A 157 16.50 4.60 24.74
N ASP A 158 16.13 5.77 24.20
CA ASP A 158 15.42 6.78 24.99
C ASP A 158 13.99 6.36 25.30
N GLN A 159 13.28 5.82 24.31
CA GLN A 159 11.91 5.33 24.51
C GLN A 159 11.87 4.10 25.40
N ARG A 160 12.78 3.14 25.23
CA ARG A 160 12.85 1.95 26.09
C ARG A 160 13.25 2.29 27.52
N LYS A 161 14.15 3.25 27.70
CA LYS A 161 14.53 3.74 29.03
C LYS A 161 13.34 4.36 29.75
N SER A 162 12.53 5.15 29.07
CA SER A 162 11.31 5.74 29.66
C SER A 162 10.26 4.68 30.01
N LEU A 163 10.24 3.53 29.33
CA LEU A 163 9.38 2.38 29.60
C LEU A 163 10.00 1.36 30.58
N ASN A 164 11.19 1.67 31.14
CA ASN A 164 11.98 0.77 32.01
C ASN A 164 12.22 -0.62 31.39
N ARG A 165 12.41 -0.69 30.07
CA ARG A 165 12.67 -1.90 29.30
C ARG A 165 14.07 -1.86 28.69
N GLU A 166 14.96 -2.71 29.21
CA GLU A 166 16.30 -2.87 28.64
C GLU A 166 16.29 -3.76 27.40
N MET A 167 17.27 -3.51 26.50
CA MET A 167 17.53 -4.40 25.38
C MET A 167 18.14 -5.71 25.85
N THR A 168 17.65 -6.82 25.30
CA THR A 168 18.28 -8.12 25.46
C THR A 168 19.66 -8.15 24.78
N ARG A 169 20.49 -9.14 25.14
CA ARG A 169 21.79 -9.34 24.50
C ARG A 169 21.67 -9.48 22.98
N LYS A 170 20.70 -10.29 22.51
CA LYS A 170 20.45 -10.50 21.06
C LYS A 170 20.03 -9.22 20.34
N GLU A 171 19.21 -8.39 20.97
CA GLU A 171 18.81 -7.09 20.39
C GLU A 171 20.00 -6.14 20.30
N LYS A 172 20.89 -6.12 21.31
CA LYS A 172 22.13 -5.32 21.28
C LYS A 172 23.07 -5.77 20.15
N GLU A 173 23.25 -7.07 19.97
CA GLU A 173 24.06 -7.65 18.89
C GLU A 173 23.52 -7.23 17.51
N LYS A 174 22.21 -7.37 17.28
CA LYS A 174 21.56 -6.92 16.03
C LYS A 174 21.68 -5.41 15.80
N TYR A 175 21.47 -4.61 16.84
CA TYR A 175 21.63 -3.17 16.76
C TYR A 175 23.06 -2.79 16.32
N GLN A 176 24.08 -3.36 16.96
CA GLN A 176 25.49 -3.11 16.61
C GLN A 176 25.80 -3.50 15.18
N GLN A 177 25.24 -4.61 14.71
CA GLN A 177 25.38 -5.04 13.30
C GLN A 177 24.75 -4.03 12.35
N ILE A 178 23.51 -3.61 12.59
CA ILE A 178 22.81 -2.61 11.77
C ILE A 178 23.57 -1.28 11.80
N GLU A 179 23.96 -0.80 12.97
CA GLU A 179 24.70 0.46 13.10
C GLU A 179 26.02 0.43 12.30
N SER A 180 26.74 -0.68 12.37
CA SER A 180 27.97 -0.86 11.57
C SER A 180 27.69 -0.85 10.07
N MET A 181 26.66 -1.53 9.62
CA MET A 181 26.27 -1.55 8.19
C MET A 181 25.89 -0.15 7.68
N LEU A 182 25.10 0.58 8.46
CA LEU A 182 24.71 1.96 8.11
C LEU A 182 25.90 2.93 8.06
N LYS A 183 26.84 2.83 9.02
CA LYS A 183 28.07 3.65 9.02
C LYS A 183 28.93 3.36 7.81
N ASN A 184 29.16 2.08 7.49
CA ASN A 184 29.95 1.70 6.32
C ASN A 184 29.32 2.23 5.02
N ALA A 185 27.99 2.16 4.89
CA ALA A 185 27.28 2.65 3.71
C ALA A 185 27.22 4.19 3.61
N THR A 186 27.56 4.94 4.67
CA THR A 186 27.67 6.41 4.61
C THR A 186 29.08 6.89 4.23
N GLU A 187 30.08 6.01 4.26
CA GLU A 187 31.47 6.30 3.93
C GLU A 187 31.82 5.96 2.46
N GLU A 188 30.95 5.24 1.75
CA GLU A 188 31.06 4.93 0.32
C GLU A 188 30.44 6.03 -0.57
#